data_f36ee3fdf3523307d0af9bbaa69c1ee6
#
_entry.id   f36ee3fdf3523307d0af9bbaa69c1ee6
#
_cell.length_a   1.000
_cell.length_b   1.000
_cell.length_c   1.000
_cell.angle_alpha   90.00
_cell.angle_beta   90.00
_cell.angle_gamma   90.00
#
_symmetry.space_group_name_H-M   'P 1'
#
loop_
_entity.id
_entity.type
_entity.pdbx_description
1 polymer ?
#
loop_
_entity_poly.entity_id
_entity_poly.type
_entity_poly.pdbx_seq_one_letter_code
_entity_poly.pdbx_strand_id
1 'polypeptide(L)'
;MAFAFFFPGQGSQSLHMMDGFNDISVVRHTFQEASDVLGEDLWAMINGDDAAKLNATVITQPLMLTAGVATWRAYQHLGGATPAALAGHSLGEYTALVAAQSLDFATAIKLVSERAHLMQNAVPQGVGAMAAILGLSDEDVMDVCRLAQDGGEVVEAVNFNAVGQVV
;
A
#
# COMPACT_ATOMS: atom_id res chain seq x y z
N MET A 1 0.84 27.48 7.18
CA MET A 1 1.60 26.91 6.05
C MET A 1 0.73 25.81 5.46
N ALA A 2 0.51 25.76 4.15
CA ALA A 2 -0.20 24.65 3.51
C ALA A 2 0.74 23.46 3.38
N PHE A 3 0.28 22.24 3.67
CA PHE A 3 1.01 20.99 3.53
C PHE A 3 0.10 19.87 3.01
N ALA A 4 0.68 18.80 2.54
CA ALA A 4 -0.03 17.62 2.06
C ALA A 4 0.45 16.36 2.78
N PHE A 5 -0.42 15.37 2.92
CA PHE A 5 -0.07 14.01 3.32
C PHE A 5 0.04 13.11 2.10
N PHE A 6 1.08 12.27 2.11
CA PHE A 6 1.28 11.23 1.12
C PHE A 6 1.28 9.87 1.81
N PHE A 7 0.44 8.97 1.33
CA PHE A 7 0.34 7.61 1.85
C PHE A 7 1.07 6.62 0.94
N PRO A 8 1.99 5.81 1.49
CA PRO A 8 2.76 4.87 0.69
C PRO A 8 1.92 3.70 0.22
N GLY A 9 2.39 3.03 -0.83
CA GLY A 9 1.85 1.78 -1.32
C GLY A 9 2.55 0.54 -0.76
N GLN A 10 2.30 -0.60 -1.40
CA GLN A 10 3.00 -1.86 -1.16
C GLN A 10 4.51 -1.70 -1.40
N GLY A 11 5.33 -2.34 -0.57
CA GLY A 11 6.79 -2.23 -0.55
C GLY A 11 7.33 -1.39 0.60
N SER A 12 6.45 -0.67 1.33
CA SER A 12 6.83 0.15 2.49
C SER A 12 6.62 -0.58 3.83
N GLN A 13 6.09 -1.81 3.81
CA GLN A 13 5.85 -2.60 5.01
C GLN A 13 7.15 -3.11 5.63
N SER A 14 7.16 -3.20 6.95
CA SER A 14 8.18 -3.91 7.70
C SER A 14 7.57 -4.50 8.98
N LEU A 15 8.16 -5.58 9.46
CA LEU A 15 7.85 -6.06 10.80
C LEU A 15 8.13 -4.93 11.81
N HIS A 16 7.30 -4.85 12.85
CA HIS A 16 7.41 -3.86 13.91
C HIS A 16 7.27 -2.39 13.47
N MET A 17 6.73 -2.13 12.26
CA MET A 17 6.58 -0.77 11.73
C MET A 17 5.69 0.14 12.58
N MET A 18 4.93 -0.42 13.51
CA MET A 18 4.04 0.33 14.42
C MET A 18 4.57 0.43 15.85
N ASP A 19 5.80 -0.01 16.17
CA ASP A 19 6.34 -0.02 17.54
C ASP A 19 6.39 1.37 18.18
N GLY A 20 6.63 2.42 17.40
CA GLY A 20 6.60 3.81 17.88
C GLY A 20 5.21 4.33 18.28
N PHE A 21 4.14 3.53 18.05
CA PHE A 21 2.75 3.92 18.32
C PHE A 21 2.08 3.08 19.42
N ASN A 22 2.83 2.25 20.15
CA ASN A 22 2.27 1.31 21.15
C ASN A 22 1.42 1.98 22.23
N ASP A 23 1.77 3.20 22.64
CA ASP A 23 1.07 3.97 23.68
C ASP A 23 -0.13 4.75 23.15
N ILE A 24 -0.42 4.71 21.86
CA ILE A 24 -1.50 5.45 21.22
C ILE A 24 -2.70 4.52 20.97
N SER A 25 -3.67 4.53 21.89
CA SER A 25 -4.80 3.58 21.88
C SER A 25 -5.58 3.54 20.57
N VAL A 26 -5.73 4.67 19.85
CA VAL A 26 -6.46 4.73 18.57
C VAL A 26 -5.80 3.86 17.50
N VAL A 27 -4.48 3.65 17.58
CA VAL A 27 -3.76 2.75 16.65
C VAL A 27 -4.20 1.31 16.86
N ARG A 28 -4.17 0.83 18.11
CA ARG A 28 -4.63 -0.52 18.44
C ARG A 28 -6.10 -0.75 18.07
N HIS A 29 -6.96 0.23 18.34
CA HIS A 29 -8.38 0.15 17.96
C HIS A 29 -8.56 0.06 16.44
N THR A 30 -7.76 0.80 15.66
CA THR A 30 -7.83 0.72 14.18
C THR A 30 -7.42 -0.65 13.66
N PHE A 31 -6.37 -1.25 14.22
CA PHE A 31 -5.97 -2.61 13.89
C PHE A 31 -7.03 -3.65 14.29
N GLN A 32 -7.67 -3.47 15.46
CA GLN A 32 -8.75 -4.35 15.89
C GLN A 32 -9.95 -4.26 14.94
N GLU A 33 -10.37 -3.04 14.56
CA GLU A 33 -11.47 -2.82 13.62
C GLU A 33 -11.21 -3.53 12.27
N ALA A 34 -10.00 -3.42 11.73
CA ALA A 34 -9.62 -4.11 10.50
C ALA A 34 -9.58 -5.65 10.68
N SER A 35 -9.04 -6.12 11.80
CA SER A 35 -8.98 -7.54 12.14
C SER A 35 -10.37 -8.17 12.26
N ASP A 36 -11.31 -7.46 12.86
CA ASP A 36 -12.71 -7.90 12.98
C ASP A 36 -13.39 -8.03 11.61
N VAL A 37 -13.06 -7.13 10.66
CA VAL A 37 -13.60 -7.18 9.30
C VAL A 37 -13.07 -8.38 8.50
N LEU A 38 -11.78 -8.72 8.68
CA LEU A 38 -11.10 -9.78 7.91
C LEU A 38 -11.16 -11.15 8.59
N GLY A 39 -11.41 -11.19 9.91
CA GLY A 39 -11.30 -12.42 10.69
C GLY A 39 -9.85 -12.85 10.94
N GLU A 40 -8.88 -11.94 10.83
CA GLU A 40 -7.44 -12.19 10.97
C GLU A 40 -6.80 -11.16 11.89
N ASP A 41 -5.87 -11.57 12.76
CA ASP A 41 -5.17 -10.67 13.69
C ASP A 41 -4.01 -9.95 12.98
N LEU A 42 -4.31 -8.80 12.39
CA LEU A 42 -3.32 -7.97 11.68
C LEU A 42 -2.24 -7.42 12.62
N TRP A 43 -2.58 -7.16 13.90
CA TRP A 43 -1.59 -6.68 14.86
C TRP A 43 -0.57 -7.76 15.21
N ALA A 44 -1.01 -8.99 15.41
CA ALA A 44 -0.10 -10.11 15.62
C ALA A 44 0.80 -10.34 14.38
N MET A 45 0.29 -10.11 13.17
CA MET A 45 1.08 -10.28 11.95
C MET A 45 2.25 -9.31 11.86
N ILE A 46 2.05 -8.01 12.17
CA ILE A 46 3.14 -7.02 12.11
C ILE A 46 4.14 -7.14 13.25
N ASN A 47 3.74 -7.71 14.38
CA ASN A 47 4.60 -7.93 15.55
C ASN A 47 5.19 -9.36 15.60
N GLY A 48 4.91 -10.17 14.59
CA GLY A 48 5.50 -11.51 14.44
C GLY A 48 6.92 -11.46 13.87
N ASP A 49 7.38 -12.62 13.43
CA ASP A 49 8.73 -12.83 12.89
C ASP A 49 8.72 -13.31 11.42
N ASP A 50 7.54 -13.48 10.81
CA ASP A 50 7.38 -13.99 9.45
C ASP A 50 7.28 -12.85 8.42
N ALA A 51 8.45 -12.36 7.99
CA ALA A 51 8.53 -11.34 6.95
C ALA A 51 8.02 -11.84 5.58
N ALA A 52 8.12 -13.13 5.29
CA ALA A 52 7.64 -13.69 4.03
C ALA A 52 6.11 -13.64 3.96
N LYS A 53 5.41 -13.98 5.05
CA LYS A 53 3.97 -13.83 5.17
C LYS A 53 3.55 -12.36 5.05
N LEU A 54 4.27 -11.44 5.71
CA LEU A 54 4.00 -10.02 5.63
C LEU A 54 4.08 -9.48 4.19
N ASN A 55 4.96 -10.04 3.36
CA ASN A 55 5.20 -9.62 1.98
C ASN A 55 4.25 -10.26 0.96
N ALA A 56 3.38 -11.18 1.37
CA ALA A 56 2.34 -11.71 0.49
C ALA A 56 1.32 -10.62 0.18
N THR A 57 1.05 -10.36 -1.11
CA THR A 57 0.18 -9.27 -1.58
C THR A 57 -1.19 -9.25 -0.87
N VAL A 58 -1.77 -10.44 -0.64
CA VAL A 58 -3.07 -10.59 0.04
C VAL A 58 -3.04 -10.16 1.50
N ILE A 59 -1.88 -10.18 2.14
CA ILE A 59 -1.68 -9.71 3.52
C ILE A 59 -1.19 -8.25 3.51
N THR A 60 -0.21 -7.93 2.66
CA THR A 60 0.43 -6.61 2.63
C THR A 60 -0.58 -5.49 2.39
N GLN A 61 -1.51 -5.66 1.44
CA GLN A 61 -2.40 -4.57 1.06
C GLN A 61 -3.37 -4.17 2.18
N PRO A 62 -4.18 -5.05 2.78
CA PRO A 62 -5.06 -4.66 3.88
C PRO A 62 -4.28 -4.20 5.12
N LEU A 63 -3.10 -4.77 5.37
CA LEU A 63 -2.25 -4.38 6.48
C LEU A 63 -1.68 -2.97 6.31
N MET A 64 -1.21 -2.60 5.11
CA MET A 64 -0.70 -1.26 4.83
C MET A 64 -1.82 -0.20 4.84
N LEU A 65 -3.02 -0.53 4.36
CA LEU A 65 -4.19 0.34 4.52
C LEU A 65 -4.47 0.59 6.00
N THR A 66 -4.48 -0.48 6.81
CA THR A 66 -4.72 -0.39 8.26
C THR A 66 -3.67 0.48 8.95
N ALA A 67 -2.39 0.25 8.68
CA ALA A 67 -1.29 1.02 9.25
C ALA A 67 -1.35 2.51 8.86
N GLY A 68 -1.66 2.80 7.59
CA GLY A 68 -1.81 4.16 7.09
C GLY A 68 -2.98 4.90 7.76
N VAL A 69 -4.15 4.25 7.87
CA VAL A 69 -5.32 4.83 8.57
C VAL A 69 -5.05 4.97 10.07
N ALA A 70 -4.38 4.00 10.69
CA ALA A 70 -4.01 4.07 12.11
C ALA A 70 -3.07 5.26 12.38
N THR A 71 -2.06 5.45 11.52
CA THR A 71 -1.14 6.60 11.59
C THR A 71 -1.88 7.93 11.39
N TRP A 72 -2.79 7.99 10.43
CA TRP A 72 -3.64 9.16 10.21
C TRP A 72 -4.52 9.49 11.42
N ARG A 73 -5.19 8.49 11.98
CA ARG A 73 -6.02 8.65 13.20
C ARG A 73 -5.17 9.06 14.41
N ALA A 74 -3.96 8.52 14.54
CA ALA A 74 -3.01 8.92 15.58
C ALA A 74 -2.61 10.40 15.44
N TYR A 75 -2.26 10.83 14.21
CA TYR A 75 -1.95 12.21 13.92
C TYR A 75 -3.09 13.17 14.31
N GLN A 76 -4.34 12.82 13.94
CA GLN A 76 -5.52 13.62 14.33
C GLN A 76 -5.74 13.61 15.84
N HIS A 77 -5.60 12.46 16.50
CA HIS A 77 -5.74 12.31 17.96
C HIS A 77 -4.74 13.19 18.73
N LEU A 78 -3.55 13.36 18.19
CA LEU A 78 -2.51 14.23 18.77
C LEU A 78 -2.68 15.72 18.41
N GLY A 79 -3.79 16.11 17.81
CA GLY A 79 -4.10 17.49 17.46
C GLY A 79 -3.41 18.00 16.20
N GLY A 80 -3.04 17.11 15.29
CA GLY A 80 -2.44 17.45 14.01
C GLY A 80 -3.32 18.39 13.17
N ALA A 81 -2.70 19.36 12.50
CA ALA A 81 -3.41 20.33 11.67
C ALA A 81 -3.99 19.67 10.41
N THR A 82 -5.09 20.24 9.89
CA THR A 82 -5.71 19.74 8.66
C THR A 82 -4.81 20.01 7.45
N PRO A 83 -4.43 18.98 6.67
CA PRO A 83 -3.68 19.18 5.44
C PRO A 83 -4.53 19.82 4.35
N ALA A 84 -3.89 20.52 3.42
CA ALA A 84 -4.54 21.08 2.24
C ALA A 84 -4.87 20.02 1.17
N ALA A 85 -4.14 18.92 1.16
CA ALA A 85 -4.34 17.80 0.23
C ALA A 85 -3.90 16.48 0.86
N LEU A 86 -4.51 15.41 0.38
CA LEU A 86 -4.18 14.02 0.69
C LEU A 86 -3.93 13.30 -0.64
N ALA A 87 -2.86 12.54 -0.73
CA ALA A 87 -2.53 11.74 -1.90
C ALA A 87 -1.95 10.38 -1.47
N GLY A 88 -2.04 9.41 -2.35
CA GLY A 88 -1.51 8.08 -2.09
C GLY A 88 -1.05 7.39 -3.36
N HIS A 89 -0.01 6.59 -3.26
CA HIS A 89 0.49 5.79 -4.37
C HIS A 89 -0.16 4.41 -4.36
N SER A 90 -0.84 4.03 -5.47
CA SER A 90 -1.47 2.72 -5.63
C SER A 90 -2.39 2.39 -4.44
N LEU A 91 -2.02 1.44 -3.59
CA LEU A 91 -2.74 1.11 -2.35
C LEU A 91 -2.94 2.33 -1.43
N GLY A 92 -1.95 3.22 -1.35
CA GLY A 92 -2.01 4.43 -0.52
C GLY A 92 -3.15 5.38 -0.90
N GLU A 93 -3.67 5.30 -2.13
CA GLU A 93 -4.86 6.06 -2.56
C GLU A 93 -6.10 5.69 -1.72
N TYR A 94 -6.28 4.42 -1.41
CA TYR A 94 -7.38 3.99 -0.53
C TYR A 94 -7.24 4.56 0.89
N THR A 95 -6.00 4.66 1.39
CA THR A 95 -5.73 5.35 2.66
C THR A 95 -6.09 6.82 2.59
N ALA A 96 -5.72 7.50 1.49
CA ALA A 96 -6.07 8.91 1.27
C ALA A 96 -7.59 9.12 1.19
N LEU A 97 -8.33 8.23 0.53
CA LEU A 97 -9.79 8.26 0.44
C LEU A 97 -10.46 8.08 1.81
N VAL A 98 -9.95 7.17 2.64
CA VAL A 98 -10.43 6.99 4.02
C VAL A 98 -10.11 8.21 4.87
N ALA A 99 -8.88 8.76 4.78
CA ALA A 99 -8.48 9.97 5.49
C ALA A 99 -9.30 11.18 5.09
N ALA A 100 -9.72 11.28 3.81
CA ALA A 100 -10.60 12.30 3.26
C ALA A 100 -12.08 12.07 3.59
N GLN A 101 -12.44 10.99 4.31
CA GLN A 101 -13.83 10.58 4.60
C GLN A 101 -14.68 10.31 3.34
N SER A 102 -14.04 10.05 2.20
CA SER A 102 -14.70 9.70 0.94
C SER A 102 -15.00 8.22 0.83
N LEU A 103 -14.34 7.40 1.65
CA LEU A 103 -14.53 5.95 1.72
C LEU A 103 -14.55 5.51 3.19
N ASP A 104 -15.55 4.71 3.56
CA ASP A 104 -15.62 4.10 4.89
C ASP A 104 -14.50 3.08 5.10
N PHE A 105 -13.91 3.05 6.30
CA PHE A 105 -12.74 2.22 6.56
C PHE A 105 -13.03 0.71 6.46
N ALA A 106 -14.14 0.24 7.02
CA ALA A 106 -14.51 -1.18 6.94
C ALA A 106 -14.78 -1.61 5.48
N THR A 107 -15.39 -0.72 4.70
CA THR A 107 -15.59 -0.91 3.25
C THR A 107 -14.25 -0.91 2.51
N ALA A 108 -13.33 0.00 2.84
CA ALA A 108 -12.00 0.07 2.25
C ALA A 108 -11.18 -1.20 2.51
N ILE A 109 -11.24 -1.75 3.73
CA ILE A 109 -10.57 -3.02 4.09
C ILE A 109 -11.07 -4.17 3.22
N LYS A 110 -12.38 -4.32 3.04
CA LYS A 110 -12.97 -5.36 2.18
C LYS A 110 -12.54 -5.19 0.72
N LEU A 111 -12.63 -3.96 0.21
CA LEU A 111 -12.28 -3.63 -1.17
C LEU A 111 -10.81 -3.89 -1.47
N VAL A 112 -9.92 -3.50 -0.56
CA VAL A 112 -8.47 -3.69 -0.70
C VAL A 112 -8.09 -5.17 -0.54
N SER A 113 -8.77 -5.92 0.31
CA SER A 113 -8.60 -7.37 0.40
C SER A 113 -8.98 -8.06 -0.93
N GLU A 114 -10.13 -7.71 -1.50
CA GLU A 114 -10.55 -8.23 -2.81
C GLU A 114 -9.57 -7.83 -3.91
N ARG A 115 -9.13 -6.55 -3.95
CA ARG A 115 -8.09 -6.08 -4.87
C ARG A 115 -6.82 -6.91 -4.77
N ALA A 116 -6.38 -7.22 -3.55
CA ALA A 116 -5.17 -8.02 -3.32
C ALA A 116 -5.31 -9.44 -3.88
N HIS A 117 -6.48 -10.07 -3.69
CA HIS A 117 -6.78 -11.39 -4.26
C HIS A 117 -6.84 -11.35 -5.79
N LEU A 118 -7.47 -10.35 -6.38
CA LEU A 118 -7.52 -10.18 -7.84
C LEU A 118 -6.13 -9.99 -8.43
N MET A 119 -5.29 -9.16 -7.80
CA MET A 119 -3.91 -8.93 -8.23
C MET A 119 -3.06 -10.20 -8.10
N GLN A 120 -3.20 -10.93 -6.99
CA GLN A 120 -2.47 -12.19 -6.78
C GLN A 120 -2.82 -13.27 -7.80
N ASN A 121 -4.05 -13.28 -8.28
CA ASN A 121 -4.58 -14.27 -9.21
C ASN A 121 -4.64 -13.78 -10.67
N ALA A 122 -4.16 -12.56 -10.95
CA ALA A 122 -4.20 -11.97 -12.30
C ALA A 122 -3.39 -12.79 -13.31
N VAL A 123 -2.28 -13.40 -12.86
CA VAL A 123 -1.49 -14.35 -13.64
C VAL A 123 -1.07 -15.52 -12.74
N PRO A 124 -0.84 -16.73 -13.31
CA PRO A 124 -0.32 -17.86 -12.54
C PRO A 124 1.01 -17.51 -11.87
N GLN A 125 1.25 -18.06 -10.69
CA GLN A 125 2.48 -17.82 -9.94
C GLN A 125 3.72 -18.21 -10.78
N GLY A 126 4.68 -17.29 -10.86
CA GLY A 126 5.93 -17.47 -11.61
C GLY A 126 5.82 -17.16 -13.12
N VAL A 127 4.63 -16.79 -13.62
CA VAL A 127 4.43 -16.39 -15.03
C VAL A 127 4.65 -14.89 -15.23
N GLY A 128 4.24 -14.07 -14.26
CA GLY A 128 4.42 -12.61 -14.32
C GLY A 128 5.46 -12.13 -13.31
N ALA A 129 6.03 -10.95 -13.57
CA ALA A 129 6.95 -10.26 -12.68
C ALA A 129 6.81 -8.75 -12.79
N MET A 130 7.28 -8.02 -11.78
CA MET A 130 7.45 -6.57 -11.81
C MET A 130 8.89 -6.23 -11.43
N ALA A 131 9.47 -5.25 -12.12
CA ALA A 131 10.83 -4.79 -11.84
C ALA A 131 10.89 -3.27 -11.85
N ALA A 132 11.59 -2.69 -10.88
CA ALA A 132 11.90 -1.26 -10.88
C ALA A 132 13.16 -1.01 -11.72
N ILE A 133 13.01 -0.20 -12.76
CA ILE A 133 14.13 0.26 -13.60
C ILE A 133 14.59 1.60 -13.06
N LEU A 134 15.89 1.69 -12.78
CA LEU A 134 16.50 2.88 -12.19
C LEU A 134 17.51 3.50 -13.15
N GLY A 135 17.49 4.82 -13.25
CA GLY A 135 18.49 5.62 -13.96
C GLY A 135 18.26 5.81 -15.46
N LEU A 136 17.20 5.23 -16.04
CA LEU A 136 16.79 5.49 -17.42
C LEU A 136 15.68 6.54 -17.48
N SER A 137 15.55 7.21 -18.62
CA SER A 137 14.42 8.08 -18.90
C SER A 137 13.13 7.26 -19.12
N ASP A 138 11.98 7.89 -18.95
CA ASP A 138 10.68 7.25 -19.20
C ASP A 138 10.58 6.73 -20.64
N GLU A 139 11.09 7.50 -21.61
CA GLU A 139 11.12 7.15 -23.03
C GLU A 139 12.00 5.91 -23.28
N ASP A 140 13.21 5.87 -22.71
CA ASP A 140 14.11 4.72 -22.83
C ASP A 140 13.50 3.45 -22.25
N VAL A 141 12.80 3.55 -21.09
CA VAL A 141 12.12 2.38 -20.50
C VAL A 141 10.98 1.89 -21.39
N MET A 142 10.17 2.80 -21.93
CA MET A 142 9.10 2.43 -22.87
C MET A 142 9.67 1.79 -24.15
N ASP A 143 10.82 2.27 -24.65
CA ASP A 143 11.50 1.68 -25.81
C ASP A 143 12.03 0.28 -25.51
N VAL A 144 12.65 0.08 -24.33
CA VAL A 144 13.10 -1.25 -23.89
C VAL A 144 11.92 -2.21 -23.75
N CYS A 145 10.80 -1.77 -23.17
CA CYS A 145 9.59 -2.59 -23.08
C CYS A 145 9.10 -3.02 -24.47
N ARG A 146 9.04 -2.09 -25.44
CA ARG A 146 8.65 -2.42 -26.83
C ARG A 146 9.58 -3.41 -27.51
N LEU A 147 10.88 -3.28 -27.27
CA LEU A 147 11.88 -4.21 -27.83
C LEU A 147 11.85 -5.59 -27.17
N ALA A 148 11.45 -5.66 -25.90
CA ALA A 148 11.37 -6.91 -25.15
C ALA A 148 10.08 -7.71 -25.41
N GLN A 149 9.07 -7.10 -26.03
CA GLN A 149 7.84 -7.81 -26.42
C GLN A 149 8.15 -8.75 -27.58
N ASP A 150 7.99 -10.05 -27.34
CA ASP A 150 8.14 -11.08 -28.36
C ASP A 150 6.98 -12.08 -28.27
N GLY A 151 6.51 -12.59 -29.41
CA GLY A 151 5.56 -13.69 -29.46
C GLY A 151 4.19 -13.49 -28.78
N GLY A 152 3.81 -12.24 -28.47
CA GLY A 152 2.54 -11.92 -27.80
C GLY A 152 2.64 -11.81 -26.29
N GLU A 153 3.85 -11.82 -25.73
CA GLU A 153 4.08 -11.46 -24.33
C GLU A 153 3.86 -9.96 -24.10
N VAL A 154 3.40 -9.59 -22.88
CA VAL A 154 3.18 -8.20 -22.49
C VAL A 154 4.33 -7.76 -21.59
N VAL A 155 5.03 -6.70 -22.02
CA VAL A 155 6.05 -6.01 -21.22
C VAL A 155 5.75 -4.51 -21.30
N GLU A 156 5.35 -3.88 -20.22
CA GLU A 156 4.89 -2.51 -20.21
C GLU A 156 5.45 -1.71 -19.03
N ALA A 157 5.77 -0.43 -19.29
CA ALA A 157 6.05 0.57 -18.28
C ALA A 157 4.71 1.06 -17.70
N VAL A 158 4.42 0.76 -16.42
CA VAL A 158 3.10 1.01 -15.83
C VAL A 158 3.12 2.04 -14.70
N ASN A 159 4.23 2.22 -13.99
CA ASN A 159 4.35 3.18 -12.89
C ASN A 159 5.54 4.12 -13.13
N PHE A 160 5.26 5.36 -13.45
CA PHE A 160 6.25 6.44 -13.58
C PHE A 160 6.39 7.14 -12.23
N ASN A 161 7.20 6.58 -11.33
CA ASN A 161 7.22 6.98 -9.91
C ASN A 161 8.02 8.25 -9.65
N ALA A 162 9.12 8.44 -10.37
CA ALA A 162 9.98 9.61 -10.31
C ALA A 162 10.85 9.67 -11.56
N VAL A 163 11.55 10.80 -11.77
CA VAL A 163 12.55 10.90 -12.82
C VAL A 163 13.60 9.80 -12.64
N GLY A 164 13.72 8.93 -13.63
CA GLY A 164 14.63 7.80 -13.61
C GLY A 164 14.19 6.64 -12.70
N GLN A 165 12.90 6.54 -12.37
CA GLN A 165 12.34 5.39 -11.64
C GLN A 165 10.99 4.99 -12.25
N VAL A 166 10.99 3.92 -13.01
CA VAL A 166 9.81 3.33 -13.69
C VAL A 166 9.68 1.85 -13.33
N VAL A 167 8.44 1.38 -13.15
CA VAL A 167 8.12 -0.03 -12.90
C VAL A 167 7.33 -0.59 -14.06
#